data_1f235cbf5384bb688f3e9593c361b3db
#
_entry.id   1f235cbf5384bb688f3e9593c361b3db
#
_cell.length_a   1.000
_cell.length_b   1.000
_cell.length_c   1.000
_cell.angle_alpha   90.00
_cell.angle_beta   90.00
_cell.angle_gamma   90.00
#
_symmetry.space_group_name_H-M   'P 1'
#
loop_
_entity.id
_entity.type
_entity.pdbx_description
1 polymer ?
#
loop_
_entity_poly.entity_id
_entity_poly.type
_entity_poly.pdbx_seq_one_letter_code
_entity_poly.pdbx_strand_id
1 'polypeptide(L)'
;MDKDPLAVDPLRPLRLLNNNDHITYTSSFLSPEELKVLEGVFQQNKDVFAWAHFDMPDIHPLLAFHWLNILPSLKPIRQKVWRFHPDRQKIIQVEVDKLLTVEFIREVEYPDWLKNVVVVPKKRGKWRACVDYTNLNDACPNDNFPLPWIN
;
A
#
# COMPACT_ATOMS: atom_id res chain seq x y z
N MET A 1 8.09 -36.11 6.53
CA MET A 1 9.22 -35.15 6.38
C MET A 1 8.58 -33.76 6.45
N ASP A 2 8.38 -33.32 7.70
CA ASP A 2 7.72 -32.06 7.99
C ASP A 2 8.63 -30.92 7.54
N LYS A 3 8.08 -30.07 6.68
CA LYS A 3 8.76 -28.81 6.34
C LYS A 3 8.62 -27.91 7.56
N ASP A 4 9.73 -27.59 8.20
CA ASP A 4 9.79 -26.56 9.22
C ASP A 4 9.07 -25.29 8.71
N PRO A 5 8.15 -24.72 9.51
CA PRO A 5 7.58 -23.44 9.15
C PRO A 5 8.76 -22.46 9.04
N LEU A 6 8.83 -21.76 7.91
CA LEU A 6 9.83 -20.72 7.64
C LEU A 6 10.01 -19.87 8.90
N ALA A 7 11.14 -20.04 9.56
CA ALA A 7 11.50 -19.26 10.74
C ALA A 7 11.46 -17.79 10.32
N VAL A 8 10.48 -17.05 10.84
CA VAL A 8 10.39 -15.61 10.56
C VAL A 8 11.62 -14.98 11.18
N ASP A 9 12.48 -14.45 10.34
CA ASP A 9 13.69 -13.74 10.76
C ASP A 9 13.30 -12.63 11.77
N PRO A 10 13.80 -12.68 13.01
CA PRO A 10 13.49 -11.65 13.98
C PRO A 10 14.05 -10.30 13.53
N LEU A 11 13.20 -9.29 13.54
CA LEU A 11 13.55 -7.94 13.10
C LEU A 11 14.04 -7.10 14.28
N ARG A 12 15.09 -6.33 14.06
CA ARG A 12 15.55 -5.29 14.99
C ARG A 12 15.34 -3.90 14.41
N PRO A 13 14.98 -2.89 15.23
CA PRO A 13 14.82 -1.53 14.76
C PRO A 13 16.19 -0.93 14.41
N LEU A 14 16.22 -0.24 13.27
CA LEU A 14 17.36 0.55 12.79
C LEU A 14 16.92 2.00 12.69
N ARG A 15 17.62 2.90 13.36
CA ARG A 15 17.37 4.35 13.31
C ARG A 15 18.23 4.97 12.22
N LEU A 16 17.59 5.62 11.26
CA LEU A 16 18.28 6.17 10.08
C LEU A 16 18.69 7.64 10.23
N LEU A 17 18.13 8.35 11.20
CA LEU A 17 18.44 9.75 11.49
C LEU A 17 18.45 9.96 13.00
N ASN A 18 19.09 11.05 13.44
CA ASN A 18 19.05 11.51 14.83
C ASN A 18 17.64 11.91 15.31
N ASN A 19 16.65 11.91 14.41
CA ASN A 19 15.23 12.10 14.72
C ASN A 19 14.60 10.74 15.02
N ASN A 20 13.85 10.66 16.12
CA ASN A 20 13.19 9.43 16.57
C ASN A 20 12.09 8.92 15.64
N ASP A 21 11.75 9.65 14.58
CA ASP A 21 10.60 9.38 13.72
C ASP A 21 10.94 8.48 12.51
N HIS A 22 12.23 8.35 12.17
CA HIS A 22 12.65 7.57 11.01
C HIS A 22 13.28 6.25 11.43
N ILE A 23 12.42 5.27 11.70
CA ILE A 23 12.81 3.92 12.11
C ILE A 23 12.43 2.92 11.01
N THR A 24 13.41 2.15 10.54
CA THR A 24 13.16 0.96 9.75
C THR A 24 13.51 -0.29 10.55
N TYR A 25 13.29 -1.45 9.95
CA TYR A 25 13.58 -2.73 10.59
C TYR A 25 14.50 -3.55 9.68
N THR A 26 15.47 -4.20 10.27
CA THR A 26 16.43 -5.06 9.58
C THR A 26 16.51 -6.41 10.27
N SER A 27 17.05 -7.41 9.56
CA SER A 27 17.34 -8.72 10.13
C SER A 27 18.20 -8.62 11.37
N SER A 28 17.87 -9.37 12.42
CA SER A 28 18.70 -9.47 13.60
C SER A 28 19.93 -10.36 13.41
N PHE A 29 19.99 -11.11 12.29
CA PHE A 29 21.10 -11.99 11.96
C PHE A 29 22.27 -11.28 11.28
N LEU A 30 22.10 -10.01 10.87
CA LEU A 30 23.22 -9.23 10.31
C LEU A 30 24.33 -9.06 11.34
N SER A 31 25.55 -9.30 10.89
CA SER A 31 26.74 -9.00 11.66
C SER A 31 26.90 -7.48 11.90
N PRO A 32 27.69 -7.05 12.88
CA PRO A 32 27.92 -5.63 13.14
C PRO A 32 28.51 -4.89 11.92
N GLU A 33 29.37 -5.57 11.13
CA GLU A 33 29.98 -5.03 9.93
C GLU A 33 28.96 -4.84 8.83
N GLU A 34 28.13 -5.85 8.57
CA GLU A 34 27.05 -5.77 7.56
C GLU A 34 26.03 -4.70 7.94
N LEU A 35 25.69 -4.59 9.23
CA LEU A 35 24.80 -3.56 9.70
C LEU A 35 25.37 -2.16 9.44
N LYS A 36 26.65 -1.95 9.72
CA LYS A 36 27.32 -0.66 9.51
C LYS A 36 27.35 -0.27 8.02
N VAL A 37 27.58 -1.25 7.12
CA VAL A 37 27.51 -1.03 5.68
C VAL A 37 26.09 -0.65 5.26
N LEU A 38 25.08 -1.37 5.76
CA LEU A 38 23.67 -1.10 5.47
C LEU A 38 23.25 0.29 5.98
N GLU A 39 23.64 0.66 7.18
CA GLU A 39 23.43 2.01 7.75
C GLU A 39 24.05 3.08 6.85
N GLY A 40 25.25 2.87 6.36
CA GLY A 40 25.93 3.77 5.43
C GLY A 40 25.14 3.96 4.13
N VAL A 41 24.63 2.88 3.54
CA VAL A 41 23.79 2.93 2.34
C VAL A 41 22.52 3.72 2.60
N PHE A 42 21.82 3.49 3.71
CA PHE A 42 20.62 4.23 4.07
C PHE A 42 20.89 5.72 4.29
N GLN A 43 21.99 6.05 4.97
CA GLN A 43 22.37 7.44 5.20
C GLN A 43 22.69 8.20 3.92
N GLN A 44 23.34 7.54 2.96
CA GLN A 44 23.66 8.14 1.66
C GLN A 44 22.44 8.34 0.76
N ASN A 45 21.40 7.52 0.95
CA ASN A 45 20.19 7.50 0.11
C ASN A 45 18.92 7.85 0.89
N LYS A 46 19.03 8.61 1.96
CA LYS A 46 17.91 8.95 2.84
C LYS A 46 16.76 9.68 2.15
N ASP A 47 17.05 10.39 1.09
CA ASP A 47 16.16 11.19 0.27
C ASP A 47 15.30 10.37 -0.70
N VAL A 48 15.68 9.10 -0.95
CA VAL A 48 14.86 8.20 -1.79
C VAL A 48 13.86 7.37 -0.99
N PHE A 49 13.85 7.51 0.33
CA PHE A 49 12.88 6.82 1.19
C PHE A 49 11.68 7.70 1.50
N ALA A 50 10.48 7.15 1.34
CA ALA A 50 9.24 7.78 1.75
C ALA A 50 8.92 7.40 3.21
N TRP A 51 8.81 8.38 4.09
CA TRP A 51 8.49 8.21 5.51
C TRP A 51 7.03 8.51 5.82
N ALA A 52 6.42 9.35 5.00
CA ALA A 52 5.02 9.70 5.06
C ALA A 52 4.39 9.65 3.65
N HIS A 53 3.08 9.67 3.57
CA HIS A 53 2.39 9.61 2.28
C HIS A 53 2.76 10.78 1.34
N PHE A 54 3.02 11.96 1.89
CA PHE A 54 3.42 13.12 1.07
C PHE A 54 4.85 13.00 0.50
N ASP A 55 5.68 12.09 1.04
CA ASP A 55 7.01 11.79 0.48
C ASP A 55 6.92 10.88 -0.76
N MET A 56 5.73 10.38 -1.08
CA MET A 56 5.45 9.52 -2.23
C MET A 56 4.69 10.33 -3.28
N PRO A 57 5.37 11.21 -4.03
CA PRO A 57 4.70 11.99 -5.08
C PRO A 57 4.17 11.04 -6.14
N ASP A 58 2.99 11.35 -6.66
CA ASP A 58 2.44 10.63 -7.80
C ASP A 58 3.39 10.66 -9.00
N ILE A 59 3.44 9.56 -9.72
CA ILE A 59 4.14 9.54 -11.00
C ILE A 59 3.36 10.44 -11.96
N HIS A 60 4.03 11.47 -12.47
CA HIS A 60 3.38 12.40 -13.39
C HIS A 60 2.82 11.64 -14.60
N PRO A 61 1.54 11.82 -14.99
CA PRO A 61 0.89 11.04 -16.05
C PRO A 61 1.62 11.07 -17.39
N LEU A 62 2.41 12.11 -17.68
CA LEU A 62 3.24 12.18 -18.88
C LEU A 62 4.47 11.25 -18.84
N LEU A 63 4.87 10.78 -17.66
CA LEU A 63 5.99 9.82 -17.51
C LEU A 63 5.50 8.39 -17.62
N ALA A 64 4.48 8.05 -16.84
CA ALA A 64 3.84 6.74 -16.89
C ALA A 64 2.44 6.79 -16.28
N PHE A 65 1.51 6.08 -16.87
CA PHE A 65 0.22 5.77 -16.26
C PHE A 65 -0.25 4.41 -16.76
N HIS A 66 -1.05 3.75 -15.97
CA HIS A 66 -1.60 2.45 -16.32
C HIS A 66 -3.10 2.58 -16.58
N TRP A 67 -3.52 2.20 -17.79
CA TRP A 67 -4.93 2.05 -18.12
C TRP A 67 -5.42 0.68 -17.69
N LEU A 68 -6.56 0.65 -17.01
CA LEU A 68 -7.23 -0.62 -16.73
C LEU A 68 -7.74 -1.22 -18.04
N ASN A 69 -7.32 -2.44 -18.34
CA ASN A 69 -7.74 -3.18 -19.53
C ASN A 69 -9.13 -3.81 -19.32
N ILE A 70 -10.16 -2.96 -19.23
CA ILE A 70 -11.54 -3.42 -18.99
C ILE A 70 -12.10 -3.98 -20.30
N LEU A 71 -12.64 -5.19 -20.24
CA LEU A 71 -13.30 -5.83 -21.38
C LEU A 71 -14.50 -4.98 -21.87
N PRO A 72 -14.55 -4.54 -23.14
CA PRO A 72 -15.62 -3.67 -23.64
C PRO A 72 -17.03 -4.30 -23.59
N SER A 73 -17.11 -5.63 -23.52
CA SER A 73 -18.37 -6.38 -23.42
C SER A 73 -18.97 -6.35 -22.00
N LEU A 74 -18.21 -5.95 -20.98
CA LEU A 74 -18.66 -5.95 -19.61
C LEU A 74 -19.23 -4.58 -19.22
N LYS A 75 -20.33 -4.63 -18.49
CA LYS A 75 -20.96 -3.42 -17.96
C LYS A 75 -20.41 -3.08 -16.57
N PRO A 76 -20.19 -1.78 -16.29
CA PRO A 76 -19.81 -1.36 -14.95
C PRO A 76 -20.78 -1.82 -13.88
N ILE A 77 -20.25 -2.27 -12.75
CA ILE A 77 -21.05 -2.74 -11.61
C ILE A 77 -21.10 -1.64 -10.56
N ARG A 78 -22.32 -1.26 -10.17
CA ARG A 78 -22.58 -0.31 -9.10
C ARG A 78 -23.17 -1.05 -7.90
N GLN A 79 -22.35 -1.35 -6.90
CA GLN A 79 -22.81 -1.99 -5.67
C GLN A 79 -23.71 -1.03 -4.88
N LYS A 80 -24.78 -1.59 -4.26
CA LYS A 80 -25.58 -0.81 -3.31
C LYS A 80 -24.72 -0.42 -2.12
N VAL A 81 -24.77 0.84 -1.72
CA VAL A 81 -24.01 1.36 -0.58
C VAL A 81 -24.39 0.61 0.72
N TRP A 82 -23.37 0.09 1.40
CA TRP A 82 -23.54 -0.54 2.70
C TRP A 82 -23.69 0.49 3.80
N ARG A 83 -24.54 0.17 4.78
CA ARG A 83 -24.63 0.97 6.00
C ARG A 83 -23.70 0.37 7.04
N PHE A 84 -22.79 1.19 7.53
CA PHE A 84 -21.85 0.78 8.59
C PHE A 84 -22.33 1.29 9.96
N HIS A 85 -21.91 0.58 11.01
CA HIS A 85 -21.98 1.10 12.35
C HIS A 85 -21.18 2.41 12.45
N PRO A 86 -21.63 3.41 13.24
CA PRO A 86 -20.97 4.72 13.34
C PRO A 86 -19.46 4.68 13.59
N ASP A 87 -18.97 3.73 14.40
CA ASP A 87 -17.55 3.60 14.68
C ASP A 87 -16.74 3.18 13.45
N ARG A 88 -17.27 2.25 12.64
CA ARG A 88 -16.63 1.85 11.38
C ARG A 88 -16.68 2.97 10.35
N GLN A 89 -17.78 3.73 10.34
CA GLN A 89 -17.91 4.89 9.46
C GLN A 89 -16.85 5.96 9.76
N LYS A 90 -16.58 6.24 11.05
CA LYS A 90 -15.50 7.14 11.47
C LYS A 90 -14.12 6.66 10.99
N ILE A 91 -13.86 5.35 11.09
CA ILE A 91 -12.59 4.78 10.61
C ILE A 91 -12.43 5.00 9.11
N ILE A 92 -13.49 4.73 8.33
CA ILE A 92 -13.49 4.94 6.88
C ILE A 92 -13.25 6.42 6.57
N GLN A 93 -13.97 7.32 7.25
CA GLN A 93 -13.87 8.76 7.03
C GLN A 93 -12.44 9.26 7.26
N VAL A 94 -11.83 8.90 8.40
CA VAL A 94 -10.45 9.29 8.71
C VAL A 94 -9.46 8.82 7.64
N GLU A 95 -9.64 7.61 7.11
CA GLU A 95 -8.74 7.09 6.07
C GLU A 95 -8.98 7.78 4.72
N VAL A 96 -10.23 8.05 4.36
CA VAL A 96 -10.59 8.79 3.14
C VAL A 96 -10.05 10.22 3.20
N ASP A 97 -10.28 10.95 4.31
CA ASP A 97 -9.80 12.32 4.49
C ASP A 97 -8.27 12.39 4.36
N LYS A 98 -7.56 11.41 4.93
CA LYS A 98 -6.12 11.31 4.81
C LYS A 98 -5.66 11.11 3.36
N LEU A 99 -6.32 10.23 2.61
CA LEU A 99 -5.98 9.97 1.20
C LEU A 99 -6.32 11.15 0.29
N LEU A 100 -7.40 11.87 0.59
CA LEU A 100 -7.77 13.12 -0.11
C LEU A 100 -6.74 14.22 0.17
N THR A 101 -6.31 14.36 1.42
CA THR A 101 -5.33 15.40 1.83
C THR A 101 -4.00 15.26 1.11
N VAL A 102 -3.58 14.02 0.82
CA VAL A 102 -2.33 13.74 0.08
C VAL A 102 -2.56 13.53 -1.43
N GLU A 103 -3.74 13.87 -1.93
CA GLU A 103 -4.16 13.77 -3.34
C GLU A 103 -4.04 12.36 -3.94
N PHE A 104 -3.98 11.32 -3.11
CA PHE A 104 -3.94 9.92 -3.55
C PHE A 104 -5.25 9.45 -4.18
N ILE A 105 -6.36 10.07 -3.80
CA ILE A 105 -7.69 9.88 -4.36
C ILE A 105 -8.35 11.23 -4.59
N ARG A 106 -9.33 11.27 -5.46
CA ARG A 106 -10.16 12.46 -5.72
C ARG A 106 -11.64 12.12 -5.73
N GLU A 107 -12.47 13.07 -5.41
CA GLU A 107 -13.92 12.94 -5.56
C GLU A 107 -14.33 12.96 -7.05
N VAL A 108 -15.32 12.15 -7.37
CA VAL A 108 -15.97 12.12 -8.69
C VAL A 108 -17.48 12.09 -8.53
N GLU A 109 -18.21 12.88 -9.32
CA GLU A 109 -19.67 12.99 -9.18
C GLU A 109 -20.42 11.78 -9.74
N TYR A 110 -20.00 11.25 -10.88
CA TYR A 110 -20.71 10.19 -11.62
C TYR A 110 -19.80 9.01 -11.95
N PRO A 111 -19.37 8.23 -10.95
CA PRO A 111 -18.50 7.10 -11.22
C PRO A 111 -19.25 5.98 -11.95
N ASP A 112 -18.62 5.37 -12.94
CA ASP A 112 -19.18 4.20 -13.62
C ASP A 112 -19.17 2.97 -12.71
N TRP A 113 -18.09 2.78 -11.98
CA TRP A 113 -17.93 1.68 -11.02
C TRP A 113 -18.14 2.16 -9.60
N LEU A 114 -18.98 1.45 -8.84
CA LEU A 114 -19.17 1.71 -7.41
C LEU A 114 -18.89 0.46 -6.59
N LYS A 115 -17.98 0.57 -5.66
CA LYS A 115 -17.61 -0.49 -4.74
C LYS A 115 -17.71 -0.03 -3.29
N ASN A 116 -18.02 -0.99 -2.42
CA ASN A 116 -18.04 -0.73 -1.00
C ASN A 116 -16.64 -0.86 -0.39
N VAL A 117 -16.40 -0.07 0.63
CA VAL A 117 -15.21 -0.21 1.48
C VAL A 117 -15.46 -1.34 2.47
N VAL A 118 -14.45 -2.14 2.75
CA VAL A 118 -14.46 -3.18 3.78
C VAL A 118 -13.50 -2.79 4.88
N VAL A 119 -13.94 -2.88 6.13
CA VAL A 119 -13.11 -2.54 7.29
C VAL A 119 -12.70 -3.82 8.00
N VAL A 120 -11.39 -4.10 8.04
CA VAL A 120 -10.84 -5.30 8.64
C VAL A 120 -9.93 -4.97 9.84
N PRO A 121 -9.99 -5.75 10.92
CA PRO A 121 -9.11 -5.54 12.07
C PRO A 121 -7.68 -5.95 11.73
N LYS A 122 -6.71 -5.15 12.19
CA LYS A 122 -5.29 -5.50 12.19
C LYS A 122 -4.86 -6.02 13.57
N LYS A 123 -3.71 -6.66 13.60
CA LYS A 123 -3.04 -6.96 14.87
C LYS A 123 -2.86 -5.67 15.69
N ARG A 124 -2.96 -5.74 17.02
CA ARG A 124 -2.86 -4.62 17.96
C ARG A 124 -4.02 -3.61 17.92
N GLY A 125 -5.24 -4.06 17.58
CA GLY A 125 -6.45 -3.23 17.69
C GLY A 125 -6.59 -2.12 16.65
N LYS A 126 -5.71 -2.03 15.67
CA LYS A 126 -5.84 -1.09 14.55
C LYS A 126 -6.79 -1.65 13.49
N TRP A 127 -7.37 -0.77 12.68
CA TRP A 127 -8.24 -1.12 11.57
C TRP A 127 -7.60 -0.77 10.23
N ARG A 128 -8.04 -1.45 9.18
CA ARG A 128 -7.67 -1.13 7.80
C ARG A 128 -8.94 -1.00 6.98
N ALA A 129 -9.07 0.09 6.24
CA ALA A 129 -10.05 0.21 5.18
C ALA A 129 -9.48 -0.39 3.89
N CYS A 130 -10.26 -1.22 3.23
CA CYS A 130 -9.90 -1.86 1.96
C CYS A 130 -11.07 -1.69 1.00
N VAL A 131 -10.81 -1.68 -0.29
CA VAL A 131 -11.84 -1.69 -1.33
C VAL A 131 -11.88 -3.08 -1.95
N ASP A 132 -13.09 -3.60 -2.12
CA ASP A 132 -13.28 -4.89 -2.80
C ASP A 132 -13.30 -4.69 -4.32
N TYR A 133 -12.19 -5.00 -4.97
CA TYR A 133 -12.05 -4.91 -6.42
C TYR A 133 -12.40 -6.20 -7.18
N THR A 134 -12.96 -7.22 -6.56
CA THR A 134 -13.25 -8.53 -7.19
C THR A 134 -13.90 -8.37 -8.56
N ASN A 135 -15.03 -7.67 -8.65
CA ASN A 135 -15.71 -7.51 -9.94
C ASN A 135 -14.93 -6.67 -10.97
N LEU A 136 -14.10 -5.73 -10.52
CA LEU A 136 -13.24 -4.95 -11.41
C LEU A 136 -12.09 -5.81 -11.92
N ASN A 137 -11.49 -6.63 -11.06
CA ASN A 137 -10.45 -7.59 -11.43
C ASN A 137 -11.00 -8.64 -12.42
N ASP A 138 -12.23 -9.11 -12.20
CA ASP A 138 -12.89 -10.03 -13.14
C ASP A 138 -13.14 -9.39 -14.52
N ALA A 139 -13.33 -8.06 -14.53
CA ALA A 139 -13.52 -7.29 -15.76
C ALA A 139 -12.21 -6.90 -16.45
N CYS A 140 -11.08 -6.99 -15.77
CA CYS A 140 -9.75 -6.70 -16.27
C CYS A 140 -8.96 -8.01 -16.41
N PRO A 141 -8.81 -8.58 -17.63
CA PRO A 141 -7.91 -9.71 -17.79
C PRO A 141 -6.50 -9.33 -17.36
N ASN A 142 -5.83 -10.26 -16.72
CA ASN A 142 -4.45 -10.06 -16.27
C ASN A 142 -3.56 -9.70 -17.46
N ASP A 143 -2.78 -8.66 -17.32
CA ASP A 143 -1.72 -8.35 -18.26
C ASP A 143 -0.62 -9.41 -18.11
N ASN A 144 -0.40 -10.18 -19.15
CA ASN A 144 0.65 -11.19 -19.21
C ASN A 144 2.04 -10.55 -19.48
N PHE A 145 2.30 -9.39 -18.88
CA PHE A 145 3.63 -8.79 -18.97
C PHE A 145 4.58 -9.54 -18.02
N PRO A 146 5.65 -10.13 -18.54
CA PRO A 146 6.68 -10.68 -17.67
C PRO A 146 7.26 -9.53 -16.83
N LEU A 147 7.47 -9.78 -15.55
CA LEU A 147 8.20 -8.83 -14.71
C LEU A 147 9.57 -8.55 -15.35
N PRO A 148 10.01 -7.28 -15.37
CA PRO A 148 11.32 -6.95 -15.87
C PRO A 148 12.38 -7.71 -15.06
N TRP A 149 13.39 -8.23 -15.75
CA TRP A 149 14.52 -8.84 -15.09
C TRP A 149 15.25 -7.74 -14.31
N ILE A 150 15.35 -7.91 -13.03
CA ILE A 150 16.17 -7.04 -12.17
C ILE A 150 17.57 -7.64 -12.21
N ASN A 151 18.46 -7.00 -12.96
CA ASN A 151 19.89 -7.34 -13.00
C ASN A 151 20.61 -6.67 -11.84
#